data_b151c23879ff9d88769ffc2b6cb98e3c
#
_entry.id   b151c23879ff9d88769ffc2b6cb98e3c
#
_cell.length_a   1.000
_cell.length_b   1.000
_cell.length_c   1.000
_cell.angle_alpha   90.00
_cell.angle_beta   90.00
_cell.angle_gamma   90.00
#
_symmetry.space_group_name_H-M   'P 1'
#
loop_
_entity.id
_entity.type
_entity.pdbx_description
1 polymer ?
#
loop_
_entity_poly.entity_id
_entity_poly.type
_entity_poly.pdbx_seq_one_letter_code
_entity_poly.pdbx_strand_id
1 'polypeptide(L)'
;HEDRERLYTSLGEEIPDVYVTSSVSNLLEIGHKDAGKGKTLLWLLGHLGIAAEEAMAFGDADNDSSMLEVVKYGFAMGNATENCQKAAAYVTGTNEEDGVAEAILSFLCAGNILSHIKCEI
;
A
#
# COMPACT_ATOMS: atom_id res chain seq x y z
N HIS A 1 11.21 -5.30 21.28
CA HIS A 1 11.40 -5.62 19.84
C HIS A 1 11.32 -7.13 19.62
N GLU A 2 12.14 -7.91 20.31
CA GLU A 2 12.21 -9.37 20.18
C GLU A 2 10.89 -10.06 20.53
N ASP A 3 10.20 -9.61 21.58
CA ASP A 3 8.91 -10.14 21.98
C ASP A 3 7.81 -9.88 20.95
N ARG A 4 7.87 -8.75 20.24
CA ARG A 4 6.91 -8.40 19.18
C ARG A 4 7.07 -9.31 17.97
N GLU A 5 8.29 -9.57 17.52
CA GLU A 5 8.56 -10.46 16.38
C GLU A 5 8.16 -11.89 16.67
N ARG A 6 8.43 -12.35 17.90
CA ARG A 6 7.98 -13.67 18.38
C ARG A 6 6.46 -13.78 18.35
N LEU A 7 5.75 -12.76 18.88
CA LEU A 7 4.29 -12.72 18.84
C LEU A 7 3.73 -12.66 17.42
N TYR A 8 4.34 -11.87 16.53
CA TYR A 8 3.95 -11.79 15.14
C TYR A 8 3.97 -13.17 14.47
N THR A 9 5.06 -13.91 14.65
CA THR A 9 5.24 -15.25 14.10
C THR A 9 4.29 -16.26 14.75
N SER A 10 4.25 -16.32 16.09
CA SER A 10 3.40 -17.27 16.83
C SER A 10 1.91 -17.09 16.51
N LEU A 11 1.43 -15.86 16.49
CA LEU A 11 0.01 -15.59 16.20
C LEU A 11 -0.38 -16.01 14.79
N GLY A 12 0.49 -15.78 13.80
CA GLY A 12 0.23 -16.18 12.42
C GLY A 12 0.27 -17.69 12.20
N GLU A 13 1.09 -18.42 12.99
CA GLU A 13 1.25 -19.88 12.89
C GLU A 13 0.24 -20.65 13.74
N GLU A 14 -0.07 -20.17 14.95
CA GLU A 14 -0.86 -20.91 15.94
C GLU A 14 -2.36 -20.65 15.85
N ILE A 15 -2.77 -19.50 15.33
CA ILE A 15 -4.19 -19.14 15.25
C ILE A 15 -4.62 -19.11 13.79
N PRO A 16 -5.39 -20.09 13.31
CA PRO A 16 -5.94 -20.06 11.96
C PRO A 16 -6.91 -18.89 11.81
N ASP A 17 -6.98 -18.35 10.61
CA ASP A 17 -7.92 -17.29 10.25
C ASP A 17 -7.64 -15.90 10.83
N VAL A 18 -6.40 -15.63 11.27
CA VAL A 18 -5.97 -14.29 11.63
C VAL A 18 -5.06 -13.65 10.57
N TYR A 19 -5.18 -12.35 10.46
CA TYR A 19 -4.26 -11.48 9.75
C TYR A 19 -3.51 -10.65 10.78
N VAL A 20 -2.19 -10.73 10.77
CA VAL A 20 -1.33 -9.98 11.69
C VAL A 20 -0.53 -8.97 10.89
N THR A 21 -0.54 -7.72 11.29
CA THR A 21 0.18 -6.64 10.63
C THR A 21 0.65 -5.57 11.62
N SER A 22 1.25 -4.53 11.13
CA SER A 22 1.74 -3.39 11.92
C SER A 22 1.60 -2.10 11.13
N SER A 23 1.07 -1.07 11.76
CA SER A 23 1.04 0.30 11.22
C SER A 23 2.12 1.18 11.83
N VAL A 24 2.60 0.85 13.03
CA VAL A 24 3.70 1.52 13.72
C VAL A 24 4.60 0.50 14.42
N SER A 25 5.86 0.85 14.61
CA SER A 25 6.93 -0.06 15.04
C SER A 25 6.70 -0.80 16.37
N ASN A 26 5.83 -0.29 17.23
CA ASN A 26 5.56 -0.84 18.57
C ASN A 26 4.15 -1.44 18.72
N LEU A 27 3.39 -1.58 17.63
CA LEU A 27 2.02 -2.10 17.63
C LEU A 27 1.92 -3.35 16.75
N LEU A 28 1.15 -4.34 17.21
CA LEU A 28 0.62 -5.42 16.38
C LEU A 28 -0.88 -5.24 16.24
N GLU A 29 -1.34 -5.36 15.02
CA GLU A 29 -2.75 -5.33 14.67
C GLU A 29 -3.19 -6.73 14.28
N ILE A 30 -4.23 -7.23 14.90
CA ILE A 30 -4.74 -8.57 14.66
C ILE A 30 -6.18 -8.45 14.16
N GLY A 31 -6.44 -9.03 13.02
CA GLY A 31 -7.75 -9.04 12.41
C GLY A 31 -8.11 -10.41 11.83
N HIS A 32 -9.30 -10.51 11.29
CA HIS A 32 -9.70 -11.69 10.53
C HIS A 32 -8.82 -11.84 9.28
N LYS A 33 -8.53 -13.07 8.82
CA LYS A 33 -7.70 -13.35 7.63
C LYS A 33 -8.14 -12.62 6.36
N ASP A 34 -9.42 -12.27 6.27
CA ASP A 34 -9.98 -11.52 5.14
C ASP A 34 -9.98 -10.00 5.36
N ALA A 35 -9.62 -9.55 6.56
CA ALA A 35 -9.30 -8.16 6.80
C ALA A 35 -7.93 -7.84 6.18
N GLY A 36 -7.78 -6.64 5.68
CA GLY A 36 -6.53 -6.18 5.10
C GLY A 36 -6.76 -5.22 3.94
N LYS A 37 -5.87 -4.25 3.79
CA LYS A 37 -6.06 -3.17 2.83
C LYS A 37 -6.12 -3.69 1.39
N GLY A 38 -5.32 -4.69 1.03
CA GLY A 38 -5.32 -5.27 -0.32
C GLY A 38 -6.64 -5.95 -0.67
N LYS A 39 -7.15 -6.82 0.18
CA LYS A 39 -8.44 -7.51 -0.04
C LYS A 39 -9.60 -6.51 -0.09
N THR A 40 -9.60 -5.54 0.81
CA THR A 40 -10.62 -4.49 0.84
C THR A 40 -10.57 -3.63 -0.43
N LEU A 41 -9.39 -3.28 -0.90
CA LEU A 41 -9.21 -2.54 -2.14
C LEU A 41 -9.72 -3.33 -3.34
N LEU A 42 -9.36 -4.60 -3.49
CA LEU A 42 -9.86 -5.45 -4.57
C LEU A 42 -11.39 -5.57 -4.57
N TRP A 43 -11.99 -5.73 -3.37
CA TRP A 43 -13.45 -5.74 -3.25
C TRP A 43 -14.07 -4.41 -3.70
N LEU A 44 -13.49 -3.27 -3.28
CA LEU A 44 -13.97 -1.94 -3.68
C LEU A 44 -13.85 -1.71 -5.19
N LEU A 45 -12.69 -2.04 -5.77
CA LEU A 45 -12.46 -1.92 -7.21
C LEU A 45 -13.48 -2.76 -8.01
N GLY A 46 -13.70 -4.01 -7.58
CA GLY A 46 -14.71 -4.87 -8.19
C GLY A 46 -16.12 -4.30 -8.08
N HIS A 47 -16.49 -3.71 -6.94
CA HIS A 47 -17.78 -3.06 -6.74
C HIS A 47 -17.97 -1.82 -7.64
N LEU A 48 -16.89 -1.07 -7.88
CA LEU A 48 -16.90 0.12 -8.74
C LEU A 48 -16.70 -0.21 -10.22
N GLY A 49 -16.40 -1.45 -10.59
CA GLY A 49 -16.10 -1.86 -11.96
C GLY A 49 -14.78 -1.29 -12.49
N ILE A 50 -13.81 -1.04 -11.60
CA ILE A 50 -12.48 -0.52 -11.92
C ILE A 50 -11.49 -1.69 -11.90
N ALA A 51 -10.65 -1.82 -12.93
CA ALA A 51 -9.59 -2.81 -12.93
C ALA A 51 -8.42 -2.40 -12.02
N ALA A 52 -7.73 -3.36 -11.41
CA ALA A 52 -6.56 -3.08 -10.57
C ALA A 52 -5.41 -2.40 -11.36
N GLU A 53 -5.37 -2.61 -12.66
CA GLU A 53 -4.46 -1.97 -13.61
C GLU A 53 -4.74 -0.47 -13.82
N GLU A 54 -5.93 -0.01 -13.43
CA GLU A 54 -6.36 1.39 -13.52
C GLU A 54 -6.27 2.11 -12.17
N ALA A 55 -5.86 1.40 -11.11
CA ALA A 55 -5.80 1.92 -9.75
C ALA A 55 -4.37 2.32 -9.36
N MET A 56 -4.28 3.38 -8.59
CA MET A 56 -3.05 3.86 -7.95
C MET A 56 -3.24 3.81 -6.43
N ALA A 57 -2.23 3.34 -5.71
CA ALA A 57 -2.24 3.26 -4.25
C ALA A 57 -0.90 3.76 -3.68
N PHE A 58 -0.96 4.35 -2.49
CA PHE A 58 0.19 4.85 -1.75
C PHE A 58 0.21 4.26 -0.35
N GLY A 59 1.40 3.96 0.16
CA GLY A 59 1.57 3.39 1.50
C GLY A 59 2.96 3.64 2.07
N ASP A 60 3.06 3.59 3.40
CA ASP A 60 4.31 3.81 4.13
C ASP A 60 4.57 2.77 5.24
N ALA A 61 3.61 1.93 5.57
CA ALA A 61 3.71 0.94 6.63
C ALA A 61 3.44 -0.50 6.16
N ASP A 62 3.76 -1.48 7.00
CA ASP A 62 3.63 -2.90 6.65
C ASP A 62 2.18 -3.31 6.31
N ASN A 63 1.18 -2.67 6.96
CA ASN A 63 -0.22 -2.91 6.67
C ASN A 63 -0.68 -2.40 5.29
N ASP A 64 0.14 -1.60 4.60
CA ASP A 64 -0.11 -1.11 3.25
C ASP A 64 0.42 -2.07 2.17
N SER A 65 1.39 -2.93 2.52
CA SER A 65 2.08 -3.79 1.56
C SER A 65 1.11 -4.56 0.66
N SER A 66 0.11 -5.20 1.25
CA SER A 66 -0.89 -5.96 0.50
C SER A 66 -1.74 -5.11 -0.47
N MET A 67 -1.91 -3.83 -0.18
CA MET A 67 -2.61 -2.89 -1.06
C MET A 67 -1.74 -2.49 -2.25
N LEU A 68 -0.45 -2.28 -2.02
CA LEU A 68 0.50 -1.91 -3.07
C LEU A 68 0.74 -3.06 -4.05
N GLU A 69 0.72 -4.31 -3.58
CA GLU A 69 0.89 -5.51 -4.40
C GLU A 69 -0.26 -5.77 -5.39
N VAL A 70 -1.48 -5.40 -5.02
CA VAL A 70 -2.68 -5.76 -5.81
C VAL A 70 -3.01 -4.76 -6.90
N VAL A 71 -2.37 -3.61 -6.97
CA VAL A 71 -2.58 -2.59 -8.00
C VAL A 71 -1.37 -2.46 -8.92
N LYS A 72 -1.60 -2.02 -10.14
CA LYS A 72 -0.51 -1.77 -11.10
C LYS A 72 0.39 -0.63 -10.67
N TYR A 73 -0.17 0.42 -10.09
CA TYR A 73 0.53 1.64 -9.70
C TYR A 73 0.62 1.75 -8.18
N GLY A 74 1.27 0.75 -7.54
CA GLY A 74 1.56 0.77 -6.11
C GLY A 74 2.82 1.58 -5.82
N PHE A 75 2.70 2.64 -5.05
CA PHE A 75 3.79 3.53 -4.66
C PHE A 75 4.07 3.42 -3.16
N ALA A 76 5.28 3.05 -2.79
CA ALA A 76 5.76 3.24 -1.42
C ALA A 76 6.30 4.66 -1.25
N MET A 77 6.01 5.27 -0.10
CA MET A 77 6.61 6.53 0.28
C MET A 77 8.12 6.38 0.53
N GLY A 78 8.90 7.44 0.33
CA GLY A 78 10.35 7.41 0.57
C GLY A 78 10.73 7.08 2.03
N ASN A 79 9.86 7.40 2.97
CA ASN A 79 9.97 7.06 4.39
C ASN A 79 9.31 5.73 4.78
N ALA A 80 8.86 4.93 3.82
CA ALA A 80 8.16 3.67 4.07
C ALA A 80 9.06 2.60 4.69
N THR A 81 8.45 1.64 5.39
CA THR A 81 9.13 0.45 5.88
C THR A 81 9.73 -0.36 4.73
N GLU A 82 10.76 -1.14 5.02
CA GLU A 82 11.43 -1.98 4.02
C GLU A 82 10.46 -2.98 3.35
N ASN A 83 9.53 -3.55 4.13
CA ASN A 83 8.52 -4.47 3.59
C ASN A 83 7.56 -3.75 2.65
N CYS A 84 7.12 -2.54 3.02
CA CYS A 84 6.26 -1.72 2.18
C CYS A 84 6.96 -1.34 0.86
N GLN A 85 8.23 -0.96 0.90
CA GLN A 85 9.01 -0.64 -0.29
C GLN A 85 9.20 -1.86 -1.21
N LYS A 86 9.43 -3.05 -0.65
CA LYS A 86 9.54 -4.29 -1.43
C LYS A 86 8.24 -4.71 -2.12
N ALA A 87 7.11 -4.40 -1.49
CA ALA A 87 5.78 -4.72 -2.01
C ALA A 87 5.34 -3.79 -3.15
N ALA A 88 5.89 -2.59 -3.22
CA ALA A 88 5.51 -1.56 -4.17
C ALA A 88 6.19 -1.74 -5.54
N ALA A 89 5.48 -1.36 -6.61
CA ALA A 89 6.07 -1.28 -7.94
C ALA A 89 6.99 -0.04 -8.10
N TYR A 90 6.74 1.01 -7.33
CA TYR A 90 7.43 2.29 -7.39
C TYR A 90 7.71 2.83 -6.00
N VAL A 91 8.73 3.71 -5.89
CA VAL A 91 8.98 4.51 -4.69
C VAL A 91 8.92 5.98 -5.09
N THR A 92 8.25 6.79 -4.29
CA THR A 92 8.14 8.25 -4.47
C THR A 92 8.86 9.00 -3.35
N GLY A 93 8.76 10.33 -3.33
CA GLY A 93 9.27 11.15 -2.25
C GLY A 93 8.67 10.82 -0.88
N THR A 94 9.21 11.40 0.17
CA THR A 94 8.68 11.24 1.52
C THR A 94 7.36 11.99 1.71
N ASN A 95 6.65 11.71 2.81
CA ASN A 95 5.45 12.45 3.19
C ASN A 95 5.74 13.95 3.47
N GLU A 96 6.98 14.30 3.87
CA GLU A 96 7.40 15.68 4.10
C GLU A 96 7.78 16.41 2.79
N GLU A 97 7.98 15.66 1.71
CA GLU A 97 8.36 16.16 0.38
C GLU A 97 7.19 16.11 -0.61
N ASP A 98 5.96 16.01 -0.12
CA ASP A 98 4.75 15.91 -0.95
C ASP A 98 4.79 14.74 -1.97
N GLY A 99 5.42 13.61 -1.61
CA GLY A 99 5.68 12.49 -2.52
C GLY A 99 4.44 11.94 -3.22
N VAL A 100 3.26 11.97 -2.59
CA VAL A 100 2.00 11.56 -3.24
C VAL A 100 1.67 12.50 -4.40
N ALA A 101 1.73 13.82 -4.16
CA ALA A 101 1.43 14.82 -5.19
C ALA A 101 2.45 14.74 -6.34
N GLU A 102 3.73 14.58 -6.03
CA GLU A 102 4.80 14.41 -7.01
C GLU A 102 4.55 13.20 -7.93
N ALA A 103 4.24 12.04 -7.35
CA ALA A 103 3.96 10.83 -8.13
C ALA A 103 2.73 10.99 -9.02
N ILE A 104 1.64 11.57 -8.50
CA ILE A 104 0.42 11.80 -9.28
C ILE A 104 0.71 12.76 -10.44
N LEU A 105 1.36 13.89 -10.19
CA LEU A 105 1.68 14.88 -11.23
C LEU A 105 2.61 14.29 -12.29
N SER A 106 3.66 13.58 -11.88
CA SER A 106 4.59 12.92 -12.79
C SER A 106 3.87 11.90 -13.68
N PHE A 107 2.96 11.13 -13.11
CA PHE A 107 2.18 10.12 -13.82
C PHE A 107 1.23 10.79 -14.84
N LEU A 108 0.54 11.83 -14.44
CA LEU A 108 -0.36 12.60 -15.29
C LEU A 108 0.39 13.31 -16.44
N CYS A 109 1.54 13.95 -16.13
CA CYS A 109 2.34 14.68 -17.11
C CYS A 109 3.06 13.75 -18.09
N ALA A 110 3.39 12.52 -17.71
CA ALA A 110 3.98 11.52 -18.60
C ALA A 110 3.03 10.99 -19.70
N GLY A 111 1.80 11.49 -19.76
CA GLY A 111 0.82 11.14 -20.80
C GLY A 111 0.18 9.75 -20.61
N ASN A 112 0.37 9.12 -19.47
CA ASN A 112 -0.16 7.78 -19.22
C ASN A 112 -1.67 7.76 -18.91
N ILE A 113 -2.30 8.92 -18.63
CA ILE A 113 -3.75 9.01 -18.37
C ILE A 113 -4.43 10.14 -19.14
N LEU A 114 -3.71 11.12 -19.74
CA LEU A 114 -4.35 12.34 -20.22
C LEU A 114 -4.00 12.73 -21.66
N SER A 115 -4.89 12.36 -22.56
CA SER A 115 -5.14 13.17 -23.76
C SER A 115 -6.00 14.42 -23.47
N HIS A 116 -6.43 14.67 -22.22
CA HIS A 116 -7.51 15.65 -21.95
C HIS A 116 -7.29 16.58 -20.74
N ILE A 117 -6.22 16.48 -19.96
CA ILE A 117 -5.89 17.49 -18.93
C ILE A 117 -4.62 18.22 -19.34
N LYS A 118 -4.74 19.50 -19.63
CA LYS A 118 -3.59 20.38 -19.78
C LYS A 118 -2.93 20.55 -18.41
N CYS A 119 -1.70 20.00 -18.25
CA CYS A 119 -0.82 20.42 -17.17
C CYS A 119 -0.36 21.86 -17.49
N GLU A 120 -1.01 22.83 -16.88
CA GLU A 120 -0.45 24.17 -16.74
C GLU A 120 0.33 24.19 -15.42
N ILE A 121 1.63 23.99 -15.51
CA ILE A 121 2.59 24.26 -14.43
C ILE A 121 3.36 25.53 -14.83
#